data_cc3527b328ca779fb8b9aaea57d3f95a
#
_entry.id   cc3527b328ca779fb8b9aaea57d3f95a
#
_cell.length_a   1.000
_cell.length_b   1.000
_cell.length_c   1.000
_cell.angle_alpha   90.00
_cell.angle_beta   90.00
_cell.angle_gamma   90.00
#
_symmetry.space_group_name_H-M   'P 1'
#
loop_
_entity.id
_entity.type
_entity.pdbx_description
1 polymer ?
#
loop_
_entity_poly.entity_id
_entity_poly.type
_entity_poly.pdbx_seq_one_letter_code
_entity_poly.pdbx_strand_id
1 'polypeptide(L)'
;MGKYQKNIEAARRISVMQYLQTYHPDELVRKTDKEYCTKTHSSLVITPANGLFHWFSQSKGGNNALDYLVKVEGMDFVSAVRLLNEMTPMPVSVQTAKAAPVQQQTSHPFVLPPADRNAEAATAYLMRRGISPKVLRYCVSSGILYQTTRGNYRNCVFVGKDADGVPRSAFQRGCQGSFRGDVAGSQKQYGFLIPAESENCDTVEIYEAPIDAMSGATLRQYKHDAPWRSVHYLALGGLNHQPIDYFLQQHPEVKRVSLCFDRDDPGRNFTKIVAKRLAERGYIVQDTPPAIGKDYNDYLLAARRLISMER
;
A
#
# COMPACT_ATOMS: atom_id res chain seq x y z
N MET A 1 -4.44 -32.11 -26.13
CA MET A 1 -3.50 -31.26 -25.35
C MET A 1 -2.08 -31.66 -25.65
N GLY A 2 -1.26 -30.73 -26.11
CA GLY A 2 0.16 -30.99 -26.44
C GLY A 2 0.98 -31.29 -25.18
N LYS A 3 2.04 -32.07 -25.31
CA LYS A 3 2.99 -32.45 -24.22
C LYS A 3 3.47 -31.21 -23.41
N TYR A 4 3.69 -30.10 -24.08
CA TYR A 4 4.12 -28.82 -23.48
C TYR A 4 3.06 -28.22 -22.52
N GLN A 5 1.79 -28.30 -22.88
CA GLN A 5 0.71 -27.78 -22.06
C GLN A 5 0.51 -28.60 -20.77
N LYS A 6 0.72 -29.92 -20.84
CA LYS A 6 0.71 -30.78 -19.64
C LYS A 6 1.84 -30.43 -18.67
N ASN A 7 3.02 -30.09 -19.19
CA ASN A 7 4.16 -29.67 -18.35
C ASN A 7 3.90 -28.34 -17.63
N ILE A 8 3.26 -27.38 -18.29
CA ILE A 8 2.87 -26.10 -17.65
C ILE A 8 1.85 -26.34 -16.54
N GLU A 9 0.85 -27.17 -16.79
CA GLU A 9 -0.17 -27.49 -15.77
C GLU A 9 0.43 -28.23 -14.58
N ALA A 10 1.38 -29.15 -14.81
CA ALA A 10 2.10 -29.82 -13.74
C ALA A 10 2.92 -28.84 -12.90
N ALA A 11 3.69 -27.94 -13.54
CA ALA A 11 4.46 -26.91 -12.86
C ALA A 11 3.58 -25.96 -12.01
N ARG A 12 2.39 -25.61 -12.49
CA ARG A 12 1.43 -24.75 -11.75
C ARG A 12 0.81 -25.40 -10.52
N ARG A 13 0.88 -26.71 -10.39
CA ARG A 13 0.39 -27.43 -9.20
C ARG A 13 1.34 -27.38 -8.01
N ILE A 14 2.59 -27.01 -8.25
CA ILE A 14 3.60 -26.91 -7.19
C ILE A 14 3.42 -25.58 -6.45
N SER A 15 3.23 -25.63 -5.14
CA SER A 15 3.10 -24.43 -4.33
C SER A 15 4.47 -23.78 -4.04
N VAL A 16 4.46 -22.47 -3.76
CA VAL A 16 5.70 -21.76 -3.37
C VAL A 16 6.32 -22.39 -2.13
N MET A 17 5.48 -22.82 -1.17
CA MET A 17 5.96 -23.50 0.04
C MET A 17 6.72 -24.78 -0.29
N GLN A 18 6.16 -25.63 -1.17
CA GLN A 18 6.83 -26.87 -1.59
C GLN A 18 8.17 -26.59 -2.27
N TYR A 19 8.21 -25.60 -3.17
CA TYR A 19 9.43 -25.19 -3.86
C TYR A 19 10.50 -24.72 -2.87
N LEU A 20 10.16 -23.78 -2.00
CA LEU A 20 11.12 -23.23 -1.03
C LEU A 20 11.58 -24.27 -0.01
N GLN A 21 10.69 -25.14 0.48
CA GLN A 21 11.07 -26.23 1.40
C GLN A 21 12.02 -27.22 0.76
N THR A 22 11.91 -27.43 -0.55
CA THR A 22 12.77 -28.38 -1.27
C THR A 22 14.12 -27.80 -1.65
N TYR A 23 14.16 -26.56 -2.13
CA TYR A 23 15.39 -25.96 -2.70
C TYR A 23 16.04 -24.90 -1.82
N HIS A 24 15.24 -24.21 -1.00
CA HIS A 24 15.70 -23.09 -0.18
C HIS A 24 15.10 -23.12 1.23
N PRO A 25 15.20 -24.25 1.97
CA PRO A 25 14.58 -24.38 3.29
C PRO A 25 15.07 -23.32 4.28
N ASP A 26 16.34 -22.92 4.15
CA ASP A 26 16.96 -21.92 5.01
C ASP A 26 16.45 -20.49 4.75
N GLU A 27 15.82 -20.23 3.61
CA GLU A 27 15.21 -18.94 3.30
C GLU A 27 13.88 -18.72 4.01
N LEU A 28 13.19 -19.78 4.41
CA LEU A 28 11.86 -19.68 5.01
C LEU A 28 11.93 -19.17 6.46
N VAL A 29 11.23 -18.05 6.70
CA VAL A 29 11.06 -17.48 8.05
C VAL A 29 9.57 -17.44 8.36
N ARG A 30 9.18 -18.05 9.49
CA ARG A 30 7.81 -17.99 9.98
C ARG A 30 7.50 -16.60 10.54
N LYS A 31 6.51 -15.90 10.01
CA LYS A 31 6.04 -14.60 10.49
C LYS A 31 4.93 -14.72 11.54
N THR A 32 3.96 -15.56 11.22
CA THR A 32 2.80 -15.84 12.09
C THR A 32 2.46 -17.33 11.99
N ASP A 33 1.42 -17.79 12.69
CA ASP A 33 0.93 -19.17 12.58
C ASP A 33 0.42 -19.52 11.17
N LYS A 34 0.13 -18.52 10.34
CA LYS A 34 -0.48 -18.69 9.02
C LYS A 34 0.37 -18.14 7.87
N GLU A 35 1.49 -17.48 8.17
CA GLU A 35 2.27 -16.75 7.17
C GLU A 35 3.76 -16.97 7.33
N TYR A 36 4.44 -17.06 6.19
CA TYR A 36 5.90 -17.13 6.08
C TYR A 36 6.40 -15.97 5.22
N CYS A 37 7.71 -15.68 5.32
CA CYS A 37 8.45 -14.83 4.37
C CYS A 37 9.77 -15.49 4.02
N THR A 38 10.53 -14.91 3.10
CA THR A 38 11.92 -15.30 2.89
C THR A 38 12.87 -14.36 3.63
N LYS A 39 14.04 -14.84 4.03
CA LYS A 39 15.10 -14.00 4.65
C LYS A 39 15.48 -12.85 3.71
N THR A 40 15.64 -13.16 2.43
CA THR A 40 16.04 -12.21 1.39
C THR A 40 14.94 -11.17 1.11
N HIS A 41 13.66 -11.54 1.27
CA HIS A 41 12.52 -10.67 0.98
C HIS A 41 11.53 -10.65 2.13
N SER A 42 11.82 -9.91 3.20
CA SER A 42 10.98 -9.81 4.40
C SER A 42 9.57 -9.23 4.14
N SER A 43 9.39 -8.50 3.03
CA SER A 43 8.09 -7.98 2.57
C SER A 43 7.31 -8.95 1.66
N LEU A 44 7.91 -10.08 1.30
CA LEU A 44 7.22 -11.16 0.60
C LEU A 44 6.51 -12.03 1.63
N VAL A 45 5.20 -12.11 1.54
CA VAL A 45 4.37 -12.95 2.43
C VAL A 45 3.87 -14.15 1.66
N ILE A 46 4.03 -15.33 2.24
CA ILE A 46 3.58 -16.61 1.70
C ILE A 46 2.54 -17.17 2.67
N THR A 47 1.37 -17.51 2.15
CA THR A 47 0.27 -18.12 2.90
C THR A 47 0.09 -19.57 2.49
N PRO A 48 0.61 -20.55 3.25
CA PRO A 48 0.59 -21.96 2.84
C PRO A 48 -0.81 -22.53 2.63
N ALA A 49 -1.80 -22.07 3.39
CA ALA A 49 -3.16 -22.61 3.36
C ALA A 49 -3.86 -22.47 1.99
N ASN A 50 -3.50 -21.47 1.21
CA ASN A 50 -4.07 -21.22 -0.13
C ASN A 50 -3.02 -21.15 -1.24
N GLY A 51 -1.75 -21.40 -0.92
CA GLY A 51 -0.63 -21.37 -1.87
C GLY A 51 -0.27 -19.98 -2.39
N LEU A 52 -0.88 -18.92 -1.86
CA LEU A 52 -0.65 -17.56 -2.32
C LEU A 52 0.68 -17.03 -1.80
N PHE A 53 1.34 -16.21 -2.63
CA PHE A 53 2.36 -15.30 -2.18
C PHE A 53 2.08 -13.88 -2.67
N HIS A 54 2.51 -12.90 -1.90
CA HIS A 54 2.45 -11.50 -2.27
C HIS A 54 3.71 -10.76 -1.80
N TRP A 55 4.42 -10.17 -2.74
CA TRP A 55 5.60 -9.36 -2.49
C TRP A 55 5.22 -7.89 -2.43
N PHE A 56 4.95 -7.40 -1.22
CA PHE A 56 4.38 -6.07 -0.99
C PHE A 56 5.23 -4.94 -1.55
N SER A 57 6.55 -4.99 -1.41
CA SER A 57 7.44 -3.93 -1.90
C SER A 57 7.56 -3.87 -3.42
N GLN A 58 7.18 -4.92 -4.14
CA GLN A 58 7.26 -5.01 -5.60
C GLN A 58 5.87 -5.10 -6.26
N SER A 59 4.79 -5.11 -5.49
CA SER A 59 3.42 -5.30 -5.99
C SER A 59 3.27 -6.54 -6.89
N LYS A 60 4.03 -7.59 -6.61
CA LYS A 60 4.02 -8.85 -7.35
C LYS A 60 3.36 -9.93 -6.51
N GLY A 61 2.63 -10.83 -7.14
CA GLY A 61 2.03 -11.95 -6.43
C GLY A 61 1.64 -13.08 -7.38
N GLY A 62 1.30 -14.20 -6.78
CA GLY A 62 0.89 -15.41 -7.50
C GLY A 62 0.39 -16.48 -6.55
N ASN A 63 0.04 -17.63 -7.11
CA ASN A 63 -0.54 -18.74 -6.36
C ASN A 63 0.22 -20.06 -6.53
N ASN A 64 1.40 -20.04 -7.14
CA ASN A 64 2.17 -21.25 -7.40
C ASN A 64 3.67 -20.94 -7.53
N ALA A 65 4.52 -21.97 -7.52
CA ALA A 65 5.95 -21.85 -7.66
C ALA A 65 6.41 -21.30 -9.02
N LEU A 66 5.66 -21.56 -10.09
CA LEU A 66 5.99 -21.03 -11.43
C LEU A 66 5.89 -19.49 -11.44
N ASP A 67 4.82 -18.95 -10.87
CA ASP A 67 4.67 -17.50 -10.70
C ASP A 67 5.77 -16.90 -9.83
N TYR A 68 6.19 -17.61 -8.78
CA TYR A 68 7.26 -17.18 -7.89
C TYR A 68 8.60 -17.11 -8.62
N LEU A 69 8.98 -18.17 -9.32
CA LEU A 69 10.23 -18.21 -10.10
C LEU A 69 10.32 -17.11 -11.14
N VAL A 70 9.22 -16.87 -11.86
CA VAL A 70 9.20 -15.85 -12.92
C VAL A 70 9.13 -14.43 -12.36
N LYS A 71 8.26 -14.18 -11.36
CA LYS A 71 7.99 -12.82 -10.88
C LYS A 71 8.93 -12.36 -9.76
N VAL A 72 9.44 -13.28 -8.94
CA VAL A 72 10.31 -12.96 -7.80
C VAL A 72 11.78 -13.22 -8.14
N GLU A 73 12.09 -14.42 -8.64
CA GLU A 73 13.47 -14.79 -8.97
C GLU A 73 13.91 -14.35 -10.38
N GLY A 74 12.98 -13.85 -11.21
CA GLY A 74 13.29 -13.33 -12.54
C GLY A 74 13.68 -14.42 -13.56
N MET A 75 13.37 -15.68 -13.26
CA MET A 75 13.67 -16.80 -14.15
C MET A 75 12.79 -16.72 -15.41
N ASP A 76 13.34 -17.09 -16.58
CA ASP A 76 12.50 -17.19 -17.75
C ASP A 76 11.47 -18.33 -17.63
N PHE A 77 10.33 -18.15 -18.28
CA PHE A 77 9.18 -19.04 -18.12
C PHE A 77 9.46 -20.50 -18.48
N VAL A 78 10.24 -20.73 -19.56
CA VAL A 78 10.54 -22.08 -20.04
C VAL A 78 11.45 -22.81 -19.06
N SER A 79 12.48 -22.12 -18.57
CA SER A 79 13.41 -22.66 -17.56
C SER A 79 12.69 -22.93 -16.24
N ALA A 80 11.78 -22.06 -15.82
CA ALA A 80 10.98 -22.28 -14.62
C ALA A 80 10.06 -23.50 -14.74
N VAL A 81 9.39 -23.67 -15.88
CA VAL A 81 8.57 -24.86 -16.16
C VAL A 81 9.42 -26.13 -16.14
N ARG A 82 10.61 -26.10 -16.75
CA ARG A 82 11.52 -27.24 -16.78
C ARG A 82 11.98 -27.61 -15.36
N LEU A 83 12.47 -26.64 -14.60
CA LEU A 83 12.92 -26.83 -13.22
C LEU A 83 11.85 -27.51 -12.35
N LEU A 84 10.63 -27.00 -12.41
CA LEU A 84 9.54 -27.53 -11.60
C LEU A 84 9.08 -28.93 -12.01
N ASN A 85 9.21 -29.29 -13.30
CA ASN A 85 8.90 -30.65 -13.75
C ASN A 85 10.02 -31.66 -13.45
N GLU A 86 11.23 -31.20 -13.16
CA GLU A 86 12.36 -32.04 -12.73
C GLU A 86 12.33 -32.28 -11.20
N MET A 87 11.44 -31.60 -10.46
CA MET A 87 11.26 -31.84 -9.02
C MET A 87 10.79 -33.27 -8.75
N THR A 88 11.59 -34.05 -8.04
CA THR A 88 11.15 -35.35 -7.50
C THR A 88 10.23 -35.09 -6.30
N PRO A 89 8.97 -35.54 -6.30
CA PRO A 89 8.09 -35.31 -5.17
C PRO A 89 8.61 -36.02 -3.92
N MET A 90 9.01 -35.27 -2.87
CA MET A 90 9.09 -35.84 -1.54
C MET A 90 7.67 -36.18 -1.09
N PRO A 91 7.41 -37.38 -0.51
CA PRO A 91 6.10 -37.74 -0.02
C PRO A 91 5.77 -36.91 1.24
N VAL A 92 5.11 -35.80 1.04
CA VAL A 92 4.43 -35.10 2.12
C VAL A 92 3.04 -35.71 2.24
N SER A 93 2.68 -36.21 3.41
CA SER A 93 1.34 -36.64 3.74
C SER A 93 0.38 -35.44 3.62
N VAL A 94 -0.15 -35.27 2.43
CA VAL A 94 -1.21 -34.29 2.16
C VAL A 94 -2.50 -34.95 2.58
N GLN A 95 -3.10 -34.50 3.65
CA GLN A 95 -4.54 -34.60 3.77
C GLN A 95 -5.14 -33.92 2.54
N THR A 96 -5.74 -34.75 1.67
CA THR A 96 -6.43 -34.32 0.49
C THR A 96 -7.61 -33.44 0.88
N ALA A 97 -7.38 -32.15 1.01
CA ALA A 97 -8.44 -31.19 0.84
C ALA A 97 -8.87 -31.30 -0.64
N LYS A 98 -10.10 -31.79 -0.88
CA LYS A 98 -10.75 -31.76 -2.19
C LYS A 98 -10.42 -30.46 -2.88
N ALA A 99 -9.99 -30.54 -4.16
CA ALA A 99 -9.84 -29.39 -5.03
C ALA A 99 -11.15 -28.57 -4.94
N ALA A 100 -11.12 -27.53 -4.17
CA ALA A 100 -12.16 -26.53 -4.21
C ALA A 100 -12.12 -25.93 -5.63
N PRO A 101 -13.25 -25.72 -6.27
CA PRO A 101 -13.32 -25.08 -7.58
C PRO A 101 -12.52 -23.77 -7.48
N VAL A 102 -11.83 -23.44 -8.58
CA VAL A 102 -11.17 -22.14 -8.76
C VAL A 102 -12.18 -21.09 -8.28
N GLN A 103 -12.01 -20.65 -7.05
CA GLN A 103 -12.76 -19.51 -6.57
C GLN A 103 -12.26 -18.35 -7.42
N GLN A 104 -13.05 -18.01 -8.43
CA GLN A 104 -13.13 -16.64 -8.89
C GLN A 104 -12.96 -15.79 -7.63
N GLN A 105 -12.01 -14.86 -7.65
CA GLN A 105 -11.91 -13.86 -6.59
C GLN A 105 -13.33 -13.38 -6.35
N THR A 106 -13.96 -13.89 -5.28
CA THR A 106 -15.20 -13.31 -4.84
C THR A 106 -14.82 -11.89 -4.45
N SER A 107 -15.08 -10.99 -5.38
CA SER A 107 -14.99 -9.57 -5.11
C SER A 107 -15.98 -9.31 -3.98
N HIS A 108 -15.50 -9.32 -2.75
CA HIS A 108 -16.32 -8.83 -1.66
C HIS A 108 -16.74 -7.41 -2.05
N PRO A 109 -18.03 -7.11 -2.13
CA PRO A 109 -18.44 -5.77 -2.44
C PRO A 109 -17.78 -4.82 -1.44
N PHE A 110 -17.22 -3.73 -1.95
CA PHE A 110 -16.64 -2.73 -1.08
C PHE A 110 -17.76 -2.10 -0.23
N VAL A 111 -17.66 -2.25 1.08
CA VAL A 111 -18.57 -1.65 2.04
C VAL A 111 -17.76 -0.93 3.10
N LEU A 112 -18.02 0.36 3.25
CA LEU A 112 -17.38 1.16 4.30
C LEU A 112 -17.76 0.60 5.68
N PRO A 113 -16.82 0.52 6.62
CA PRO A 113 -17.13 0.28 8.02
C PRO A 113 -18.11 1.33 8.56
N PRO A 114 -19.04 0.97 9.44
CA PRO A 114 -19.98 1.92 10.00
C PRO A 114 -19.26 3.05 10.73
N ALA A 115 -19.70 4.29 10.49
CA ALA A 115 -19.14 5.45 11.16
C ALA A 115 -19.71 5.58 12.58
N ASP A 116 -18.86 5.91 13.53
CA ASP A 116 -19.27 6.30 14.87
C ASP A 116 -19.96 7.67 14.83
N ARG A 117 -20.69 8.02 15.90
CA ARG A 117 -21.37 9.32 16.02
C ARG A 117 -20.41 10.51 15.99
N ASN A 118 -19.18 10.33 16.44
CA ASN A 118 -18.12 11.33 16.43
C ASN A 118 -16.77 10.68 16.12
N ALA A 119 -15.77 11.50 15.89
CA ALA A 119 -14.41 11.07 15.56
C ALA A 119 -13.40 11.41 16.68
N GLU A 120 -13.85 11.49 17.93
CA GLU A 120 -13.03 12.00 19.05
C GLU A 120 -11.75 11.20 19.27
N ALA A 121 -11.83 9.86 19.33
CA ALA A 121 -10.65 9.04 19.55
C ALA A 121 -9.71 9.06 18.34
N ALA A 122 -10.25 9.08 17.11
CA ALA A 122 -9.46 9.21 15.89
C ALA A 122 -8.74 10.56 15.82
N THR A 123 -9.45 11.66 16.09
CA THR A 123 -8.84 13.00 16.08
C THR A 123 -7.84 13.17 17.22
N ALA A 124 -8.13 12.68 18.42
CA ALA A 124 -7.18 12.70 19.54
C ALA A 124 -5.91 11.89 19.23
N TYR A 125 -6.05 10.72 18.60
CA TYR A 125 -4.91 9.94 18.13
C TYR A 125 -4.06 10.72 17.11
N LEU A 126 -4.69 11.30 16.09
CA LEU A 126 -3.99 12.04 15.04
C LEU A 126 -3.38 13.36 15.56
N MET A 127 -4.01 14.02 16.53
CA MET A 127 -3.40 15.17 17.22
C MET A 127 -2.15 14.77 18.00
N ARG A 128 -2.13 13.61 18.67
CA ARG A 128 -0.91 13.08 19.29
C ARG A 128 0.18 12.76 18.25
N ARG A 129 -0.21 12.41 17.02
CA ARG A 129 0.69 12.26 15.87
C ARG A 129 1.11 13.60 15.25
N GLY A 130 0.72 14.72 15.87
CA GLY A 130 1.14 16.06 15.46
C GLY A 130 0.25 16.74 14.43
N ILE A 131 -0.76 16.06 13.87
CA ILE A 131 -1.65 16.63 12.85
C ILE A 131 -2.44 17.81 13.41
N SER A 132 -2.48 18.92 12.65
CA SER A 132 -3.12 20.14 13.09
C SER A 132 -4.65 20.00 13.17
N PRO A 133 -5.31 20.69 14.14
CA PRO A 133 -6.77 20.69 14.22
C PRO A 133 -7.46 21.21 12.94
N LYS A 134 -6.81 22.09 12.18
CA LYS A 134 -7.36 22.66 10.94
C LYS A 134 -7.43 21.58 9.85
N VAL A 135 -6.36 20.79 9.67
CA VAL A 135 -6.31 19.66 8.73
C VAL A 135 -7.32 18.59 9.14
N LEU A 136 -7.39 18.24 10.44
CA LEU A 136 -8.35 17.26 10.96
C LEU A 136 -9.80 17.67 10.72
N ARG A 137 -10.16 18.90 11.05
CA ARG A 137 -11.53 19.40 10.83
C ARG A 137 -11.91 19.30 9.36
N TYR A 138 -11.02 19.69 8.46
CA TYR A 138 -11.26 19.56 7.02
C TYR A 138 -11.52 18.10 6.62
N CYS A 139 -10.63 17.18 6.98
CA CYS A 139 -10.75 15.77 6.60
C CYS A 139 -12.03 15.12 7.16
N VAL A 140 -12.43 15.47 8.38
CA VAL A 140 -13.67 14.96 8.98
C VAL A 140 -14.90 15.58 8.31
N SER A 141 -14.93 16.90 8.12
CA SER A 141 -16.08 17.58 7.51
C SER A 141 -16.30 17.23 6.04
N SER A 142 -15.22 16.92 5.29
CA SER A 142 -15.30 16.43 3.89
C SER A 142 -15.59 14.93 3.78
N GLY A 143 -15.72 14.23 4.91
CA GLY A 143 -16.04 12.81 4.94
C GLY A 143 -14.96 11.90 4.32
N ILE A 144 -13.70 12.35 4.34
CA ILE A 144 -12.55 11.54 3.93
C ILE A 144 -11.83 10.91 5.13
N LEU A 145 -12.19 11.33 6.34
CA LEU A 145 -11.71 10.76 7.59
C LEU A 145 -12.88 10.61 8.55
N TYR A 146 -13.02 9.44 9.13
CA TYR A 146 -13.99 9.23 10.23
C TYR A 146 -13.48 8.14 11.18
N GLN A 147 -14.21 7.92 12.28
CA GLN A 147 -13.94 6.87 13.25
C GLN A 147 -14.90 5.71 13.07
N THR A 148 -14.40 4.49 13.25
CA THR A 148 -15.22 3.28 13.39
C THR A 148 -14.78 2.50 14.62
N THR A 149 -15.74 1.88 15.29
CA THR A 149 -15.48 1.00 16.45
C THR A 149 -15.81 -0.44 16.10
N ARG A 150 -14.89 -1.35 16.38
CA ARG A 150 -15.08 -2.79 16.26
C ARG A 150 -14.72 -3.48 17.58
N GLY A 151 -15.73 -3.92 18.31
CA GLY A 151 -15.52 -4.41 19.67
C GLY A 151 -14.98 -3.28 20.55
N ASN A 152 -13.84 -3.51 21.18
CA ASN A 152 -13.16 -2.52 22.04
C ASN A 152 -12.15 -1.63 21.30
N TYR A 153 -12.00 -1.81 19.96
CA TYR A 153 -10.98 -1.12 19.18
C TYR A 153 -11.58 0.00 18.33
N ARG A 154 -11.01 1.19 18.46
CA ARG A 154 -11.35 2.35 17.65
C ARG A 154 -10.30 2.54 16.56
N ASN A 155 -10.76 2.80 15.34
CA ASN A 155 -9.92 2.97 14.18
C ASN A 155 -10.23 4.29 13.46
N CYS A 156 -9.19 4.96 12.98
CA CYS A 156 -9.31 5.95 11.91
C CYS A 156 -9.63 5.22 10.61
N VAL A 157 -10.58 5.74 9.84
CA VAL A 157 -10.88 5.28 8.49
C VAL A 157 -10.59 6.41 7.52
N PHE A 158 -9.66 6.20 6.60
CA PHE A 158 -9.26 7.13 5.55
C PHE A 158 -9.88 6.66 4.24
N VAL A 159 -10.69 7.51 3.60
CA VAL A 159 -11.53 7.14 2.46
C VAL A 159 -10.93 7.68 1.17
N GLY A 160 -10.79 6.79 0.17
CA GLY A 160 -10.54 7.15 -1.22
C GLY A 160 -11.86 7.16 -1.99
N LYS A 161 -12.09 8.25 -2.72
CA LYS A 161 -13.32 8.48 -3.49
C LYS A 161 -13.00 8.53 -4.99
N ASP A 162 -14.00 8.22 -5.82
CA ASP A 162 -13.93 8.48 -7.25
C ASP A 162 -14.25 9.96 -7.58
N ALA A 163 -14.27 10.29 -8.87
CA ALA A 163 -14.54 11.65 -9.36
C ALA A 163 -15.95 12.15 -8.99
N ASP A 164 -16.91 11.23 -8.82
CA ASP A 164 -18.28 11.54 -8.42
C ASP A 164 -18.43 11.67 -6.89
N GLY A 165 -17.33 11.54 -6.15
CA GLY A 165 -17.31 11.60 -4.69
C GLY A 165 -17.77 10.30 -4.01
N VAL A 166 -17.98 9.23 -4.77
CA VAL A 166 -18.41 7.93 -4.23
C VAL A 166 -17.21 7.19 -3.60
N PRO A 167 -17.31 6.73 -2.35
CA PRO A 167 -16.26 5.92 -1.73
C PRO A 167 -15.98 4.61 -2.49
N ARG A 168 -14.72 4.37 -2.82
CA ARG A 168 -14.27 3.17 -3.56
C ARG A 168 -13.16 2.40 -2.86
N SER A 169 -12.49 3.04 -1.93
CA SER A 169 -11.47 2.43 -1.10
C SER A 169 -11.50 3.02 0.31
N ALA A 170 -10.97 2.27 1.26
CA ALA A 170 -10.70 2.82 2.57
C ALA A 170 -9.52 2.10 3.22
N PHE A 171 -8.71 2.87 3.93
CA PHE A 171 -7.61 2.39 4.75
C PHE A 171 -7.94 2.62 6.23
N GLN A 172 -7.60 1.64 7.08
CA GLN A 172 -7.82 1.73 8.51
C GLN A 172 -6.52 1.80 9.30
N ARG A 173 -6.53 2.61 10.35
CA ARG A 173 -5.45 2.68 11.33
C ARG A 173 -6.03 2.64 12.75
N GLY A 174 -5.57 1.69 13.56
CA GLY A 174 -5.97 1.61 14.97
C GLY A 174 -5.55 2.87 15.74
N CYS A 175 -6.46 3.43 16.50
CA CYS A 175 -6.14 4.51 17.43
C CYS A 175 -5.29 4.02 18.61
N GLN A 176 -5.25 2.70 18.80
CA GLN A 176 -4.48 1.98 19.80
C GLN A 176 -3.78 0.79 19.12
N GLY A 177 -2.55 0.46 19.55
CA GLY A 177 -1.79 -0.65 19.01
C GLY A 177 -1.29 -0.42 17.57
N SER A 178 -0.97 -1.52 16.88
CA SER A 178 -0.29 -1.51 15.57
C SER A 178 -1.22 -1.80 14.39
N PHE A 179 -2.52 -1.99 14.60
CA PHE A 179 -3.45 -2.36 13.53
C PHE A 179 -3.43 -1.35 12.38
N ARG A 180 -3.28 -1.87 11.17
CA ARG A 180 -3.39 -1.15 9.90
C ARG A 180 -3.82 -2.11 8.79
N GLY A 181 -4.58 -1.63 7.83
CA GLY A 181 -4.98 -2.43 6.68
C GLY A 181 -6.06 -1.77 5.84
N ASP A 182 -6.27 -2.33 4.66
CA ASP A 182 -7.36 -1.91 3.79
C ASP A 182 -8.69 -2.52 4.22
N VAL A 183 -9.75 -1.83 3.92
CA VAL A 183 -11.10 -2.40 3.99
C VAL A 183 -11.28 -3.38 2.84
N ALA A 184 -11.86 -4.55 3.11
CA ALA A 184 -12.10 -5.56 2.10
C ALA A 184 -12.90 -5.00 0.90
N GLY A 185 -12.53 -5.39 -0.31
CA GLY A 185 -13.14 -4.88 -1.53
C GLY A 185 -12.66 -3.49 -1.97
N SER A 186 -11.72 -2.85 -1.25
CA SER A 186 -11.13 -1.58 -1.67
C SER A 186 -10.47 -1.68 -3.03
N GLN A 187 -10.81 -0.74 -3.92
CA GLN A 187 -10.22 -0.62 -5.24
C GLN A 187 -8.95 0.25 -5.15
N LYS A 188 -7.81 -0.32 -5.51
CA LYS A 188 -6.48 0.24 -5.23
C LYS A 188 -6.14 1.52 -6.00
N GLN A 189 -6.87 1.86 -7.04
CA GLN A 189 -6.67 3.11 -7.79
C GLN A 189 -7.18 4.35 -7.08
N TYR A 190 -8.01 4.22 -6.05
CA TYR A 190 -8.56 5.36 -5.33
C TYR A 190 -7.77 5.61 -4.05
N GLY A 191 -6.82 6.55 -4.12
CA GLY A 191 -6.02 6.97 -2.98
C GLY A 191 -6.79 7.89 -2.02
N PHE A 192 -6.24 8.10 -0.84
CA PHE A 192 -6.73 9.15 0.06
C PHE A 192 -6.26 10.51 -0.47
N LEU A 193 -7.20 11.40 -0.78
CA LEU A 193 -6.93 12.70 -1.38
C LEU A 193 -7.42 13.85 -0.49
N ILE A 194 -6.53 14.78 -0.18
CA ILE A 194 -6.87 16.13 0.28
C ILE A 194 -6.72 17.05 -0.94
N PRO A 195 -7.80 17.50 -1.59
CA PRO A 195 -7.69 18.32 -2.77
C PRO A 195 -7.18 19.74 -2.44
N ALA A 196 -6.52 20.35 -3.40
CA ALA A 196 -6.20 21.77 -3.36
C ALA A 196 -7.48 22.62 -3.25
N GLU A 197 -7.33 23.88 -2.85
CA GLU A 197 -8.45 24.81 -2.79
C GLU A 197 -8.82 25.36 -4.17
N SER A 198 -7.80 25.52 -5.01
CA SER A 198 -7.98 25.96 -6.41
C SER A 198 -8.17 24.76 -7.33
N GLU A 199 -9.19 24.82 -8.18
CA GLU A 199 -9.45 23.83 -9.24
C GLU A 199 -8.34 23.84 -10.32
N ASN A 200 -7.62 24.93 -10.48
CA ASN A 200 -6.50 25.06 -11.44
C ASN A 200 -5.14 24.78 -10.79
N CYS A 201 -5.11 24.03 -9.70
CA CYS A 201 -3.86 23.69 -9.05
C CYS A 201 -3.04 22.72 -9.90
N ASP A 202 -1.83 23.14 -10.28
CA ASP A 202 -0.94 22.37 -11.15
C ASP A 202 0.03 21.44 -10.39
N THR A 203 -0.10 21.33 -9.07
CA THR A 203 0.87 20.64 -8.22
C THR A 203 0.22 19.61 -7.30
N VAL A 204 0.81 18.41 -7.25
CA VAL A 204 0.46 17.35 -6.30
C VAL A 204 1.67 16.86 -5.52
N GLU A 205 1.49 16.67 -4.23
CA GLU A 205 2.42 15.97 -3.34
C GLU A 205 1.90 14.56 -3.08
N ILE A 206 2.74 13.55 -3.32
CA ILE A 206 2.34 12.13 -3.24
C ILE A 206 3.06 11.46 -2.09
N TYR A 207 2.30 10.79 -1.24
CA TYR A 207 2.73 10.15 0.01
C TYR A 207 2.42 8.65 0.03
N GLU A 208 3.13 7.89 0.85
CA GLU A 208 2.82 6.47 1.02
C GLU A 208 1.52 6.25 1.79
N ALA A 209 1.34 6.93 2.93
CA ALA A 209 0.19 6.72 3.80
C ALA A 209 -0.60 8.02 4.09
N PRO A 210 -1.91 7.91 4.44
CA PRO A 210 -2.76 9.06 4.74
C PRO A 210 -2.22 9.96 5.86
N ILE A 211 -1.59 9.37 6.88
CA ILE A 211 -1.02 10.16 7.98
C ILE A 211 0.14 11.03 7.49
N ASP A 212 0.94 10.54 6.52
CA ASP A 212 2.04 11.31 5.94
C ASP A 212 1.52 12.46 5.07
N ALA A 213 0.48 12.25 4.28
CA ALA A 213 -0.19 13.32 3.54
C ALA A 213 -0.75 14.41 4.48
N MET A 214 -1.39 14.02 5.57
CA MET A 214 -1.88 14.96 6.59
C MET A 214 -0.72 15.65 7.32
N SER A 215 0.42 14.99 7.49
CA SER A 215 1.64 15.55 8.06
C SER A 215 2.25 16.60 7.14
N GLY A 216 2.34 16.33 5.82
CA GLY A 216 2.76 17.30 4.82
C GLY A 216 1.86 18.53 4.79
N ALA A 217 0.55 18.34 4.80
CA ALA A 217 -0.44 19.42 4.88
C ALA A 217 -0.26 20.26 6.16
N THR A 218 0.04 19.62 7.29
CA THR A 218 0.29 20.30 8.56
C THR A 218 1.63 21.08 8.54
N LEU A 219 2.68 20.48 7.99
CA LEU A 219 3.98 21.16 7.84
C LEU A 219 3.85 22.40 6.94
N ARG A 220 3.10 22.32 5.84
CA ARG A 220 2.84 23.48 4.97
C ARG A 220 2.07 24.58 5.70
N GLN A 221 1.16 24.22 6.59
CA GLN A 221 0.45 25.21 7.42
C GLN A 221 1.38 26.01 8.32
N TYR A 222 2.51 25.44 8.76
CA TYR A 222 3.52 26.16 9.57
C TYR A 222 4.45 27.05 8.73
N LYS A 223 4.54 26.81 7.43
CA LYS A 223 5.24 27.69 6.50
C LYS A 223 4.26 28.79 6.09
N HIS A 224 4.46 30.01 6.58
CA HIS A 224 3.53 31.13 6.43
C HIS A 224 3.36 31.68 4.99
N ASP A 225 4.08 31.12 4.01
CA ASP A 225 4.20 31.69 2.67
C ASP A 225 3.08 31.31 1.71
N ALA A 226 2.23 30.32 2.04
CA ALA A 226 1.14 29.88 1.18
C ALA A 226 0.00 29.21 1.97
N PRO A 227 -1.26 29.24 1.46
CA PRO A 227 -2.35 28.46 2.03
C PRO A 227 -1.99 26.99 2.08
N TRP A 228 -2.31 26.30 3.18
CA TRP A 228 -1.96 24.90 3.35
C TRP A 228 -2.59 23.96 2.30
N ARG A 229 -3.69 24.35 1.67
CA ARG A 229 -4.31 23.67 0.53
C ARG A 229 -3.95 24.31 -0.82
N SER A 230 -2.76 24.88 -0.95
CA SER A 230 -2.25 25.38 -2.23
C SER A 230 -1.80 24.27 -3.19
N VAL A 231 -1.76 23.02 -2.74
CA VAL A 231 -1.43 21.82 -3.53
C VAL A 231 -2.38 20.69 -3.19
N HIS A 232 -2.46 19.68 -4.06
CA HIS A 232 -3.12 18.42 -3.75
C HIS A 232 -2.20 17.53 -2.90
N TYR A 233 -2.77 16.77 -1.94
CA TYR A 233 -2.05 15.77 -1.16
C TYR A 233 -2.69 14.41 -1.40
N LEU A 234 -1.96 13.54 -2.11
CA LEU A 234 -2.42 12.20 -2.45
C LEU A 234 -1.65 11.16 -1.65
N ALA A 235 -2.34 10.29 -0.91
CA ALA A 235 -1.74 9.12 -0.29
C ALA A 235 -2.16 7.84 -0.99
N LEU A 236 -1.19 6.96 -1.26
CA LEU A 236 -1.38 5.76 -2.07
C LEU A 236 -1.98 4.58 -1.28
N GLY A 237 -1.82 4.57 0.05
CA GLY A 237 -2.16 3.42 0.92
C GLY A 237 -1.16 2.27 0.81
N GLY A 238 0.12 2.58 0.53
CA GLY A 238 1.24 1.71 0.26
C GLY A 238 1.92 2.04 -1.07
N LEU A 239 3.00 1.36 -1.40
CA LEU A 239 3.78 1.63 -2.62
C LEU A 239 3.09 1.05 -3.87
N ASN A 240 2.08 1.74 -4.37
CA ASN A 240 1.27 1.38 -5.53
C ASN A 240 1.08 2.59 -6.45
N HIS A 241 1.30 2.41 -7.76
CA HIS A 241 1.20 3.51 -8.74
C HIS A 241 -0.24 3.78 -9.23
N GLN A 242 -1.18 2.86 -9.01
CA GLN A 242 -2.56 3.01 -9.55
C GLN A 242 -3.27 4.31 -9.10
N PRO A 243 -3.16 4.77 -7.83
CA PRO A 243 -3.75 6.05 -7.44
C PRO A 243 -3.12 7.25 -8.15
N ILE A 244 -1.83 7.18 -8.48
CA ILE A 244 -1.15 8.24 -9.24
C ILE A 244 -1.75 8.35 -10.63
N ASP A 245 -1.88 7.22 -11.32
CA ASP A 245 -2.41 7.17 -12.68
C ASP A 245 -3.86 7.66 -12.73
N TYR A 246 -4.69 7.18 -11.80
CA TYR A 246 -6.08 7.62 -11.70
C TYR A 246 -6.17 9.13 -11.42
N PHE A 247 -5.44 9.62 -10.41
CA PHE A 247 -5.44 11.04 -10.06
C PHE A 247 -5.02 11.93 -11.22
N LEU A 248 -3.92 11.62 -11.88
CA LEU A 248 -3.42 12.42 -13.03
C LEU A 248 -4.33 12.36 -14.26
N GLN A 249 -5.13 11.31 -14.39
CA GLN A 249 -6.16 11.25 -15.43
C GLN A 249 -7.34 12.19 -15.13
N GLN A 250 -7.71 12.35 -13.85
CA GLN A 250 -8.77 13.24 -13.41
C GLN A 250 -8.33 14.70 -13.32
N HIS A 251 -7.02 14.98 -13.24
CA HIS A 251 -6.42 16.29 -13.04
C HIS A 251 -5.42 16.63 -14.15
N PRO A 252 -5.87 16.88 -15.39
CA PRO A 252 -5.01 17.20 -16.52
C PRO A 252 -4.25 18.53 -16.36
N GLU A 253 -4.72 19.43 -15.47
CA GLU A 253 -4.07 20.68 -15.10
C GLU A 253 -2.77 20.46 -14.32
N VAL A 254 -2.60 19.31 -13.64
CA VAL A 254 -1.40 19.01 -12.87
C VAL A 254 -0.20 18.80 -13.78
N LYS A 255 0.88 19.53 -13.50
CA LYS A 255 2.16 19.48 -14.23
C LYS A 255 3.33 19.14 -13.31
N ARG A 256 3.23 19.48 -12.03
CA ARG A 256 4.29 19.30 -11.02
C ARG A 256 3.90 18.21 -10.02
N VAL A 257 4.79 17.24 -9.86
CA VAL A 257 4.61 16.10 -8.96
C VAL A 257 5.77 16.02 -7.98
N SER A 258 5.49 16.18 -6.70
CA SER A 258 6.48 15.96 -5.63
C SER A 258 6.30 14.58 -5.03
N LEU A 259 7.33 13.75 -5.09
CA LEU A 259 7.35 12.40 -4.51
C LEU A 259 7.86 12.46 -3.08
N CYS A 260 6.93 12.36 -2.13
CA CYS A 260 7.15 12.50 -0.69
C CYS A 260 7.16 11.13 0.02
N PHE A 261 7.82 10.14 -0.57
CA PHE A 261 7.86 8.77 -0.03
C PHE A 261 8.89 8.61 1.08
N ASP A 262 8.73 7.55 1.87
CA ASP A 262 9.59 7.20 2.99
C ASP A 262 11.07 7.13 2.59
N ARG A 263 11.97 7.39 3.56
CA ARG A 263 13.43 7.32 3.36
C ARG A 263 14.00 5.91 3.45
N ASP A 264 13.18 4.89 3.61
CA ASP A 264 13.63 3.51 3.58
C ASP A 264 13.88 2.99 2.14
N ASP A 265 14.57 1.86 2.01
CA ASP A 265 14.93 1.28 0.71
C ASP A 265 13.72 1.05 -0.20
N PRO A 266 12.58 0.50 0.27
CA PRO A 266 11.38 0.36 -0.56
C PRO A 266 10.88 1.70 -1.10
N GLY A 267 10.77 2.74 -0.25
CA GLY A 267 10.32 4.07 -0.65
C GLY A 267 11.27 4.71 -1.66
N ARG A 268 12.59 4.61 -1.44
CA ARG A 268 13.61 5.15 -2.36
C ARG A 268 13.63 4.43 -3.71
N ASN A 269 13.44 3.12 -3.73
CA ASN A 269 13.33 2.36 -4.97
C ASN A 269 12.05 2.70 -5.74
N PHE A 270 10.93 2.82 -5.04
CA PHE A 270 9.67 3.21 -5.66
C PHE A 270 9.73 4.63 -6.23
N THR A 271 10.38 5.58 -5.53
CA THR A 271 10.64 6.94 -6.03
C THR A 271 11.33 6.91 -7.39
N LYS A 272 12.41 6.13 -7.54
CA LYS A 272 13.15 6.03 -8.82
C LYS A 272 12.26 5.54 -9.97
N ILE A 273 11.43 4.51 -9.70
CA ILE A 273 10.53 3.93 -10.70
C ILE A 273 9.47 4.94 -11.11
N VAL A 274 8.81 5.58 -10.13
CA VAL A 274 7.73 6.55 -10.39
C VAL A 274 8.27 7.80 -11.06
N ALA A 275 9.41 8.33 -10.58
CA ALA A 275 10.03 9.53 -11.15
C ALA A 275 10.35 9.36 -12.64
N LYS A 276 10.99 8.23 -13.00
CA LYS A 276 11.30 7.91 -14.40
C LYS A 276 10.01 7.85 -15.24
N ARG A 277 9.02 7.09 -14.78
CA ARG A 277 7.74 6.91 -15.50
C ARG A 277 6.99 8.23 -15.72
N LEU A 278 6.97 9.12 -14.71
CA LEU A 278 6.27 10.41 -14.82
C LEU A 278 7.06 11.41 -15.68
N ALA A 279 8.38 11.43 -15.59
CA ALA A 279 9.23 12.27 -16.46
C ALA A 279 9.07 11.89 -17.94
N GLU A 280 9.00 10.58 -18.28
CA GLU A 280 8.72 10.10 -19.64
C GLU A 280 7.34 10.52 -20.15
N ARG A 281 6.39 10.82 -19.26
CA ARG A 281 5.05 11.37 -19.57
C ARG A 281 5.01 12.90 -19.60
N GLY A 282 6.14 13.58 -19.42
CA GLY A 282 6.26 15.03 -19.49
C GLY A 282 5.92 15.79 -18.19
N TYR A 283 5.78 15.13 -17.06
CA TYR A 283 5.62 15.78 -15.75
C TYR A 283 6.93 16.33 -15.22
N ILE A 284 6.87 17.47 -14.52
CA ILE A 284 7.98 17.99 -13.72
C ILE A 284 7.98 17.25 -12.38
N VAL A 285 8.95 16.37 -12.17
CA VAL A 285 9.01 15.52 -10.98
C VAL A 285 10.10 15.98 -10.04
N GLN A 286 9.76 16.12 -8.76
CA GLN A 286 10.69 16.44 -7.69
C GLN A 286 10.70 15.32 -6.66
N ASP A 287 11.87 14.80 -6.31
CA ASP A 287 12.05 13.90 -5.17
C ASP A 287 12.15 14.73 -3.89
N THR A 288 11.18 14.55 -2.99
CA THR A 288 11.05 15.35 -1.77
C THR A 288 10.86 14.42 -0.57
N PRO A 289 11.88 13.63 -0.20
CA PRO A 289 11.81 12.79 1.00
C PRO A 289 11.69 13.64 2.27
N PRO A 290 11.21 13.10 3.40
CA PRO A 290 11.17 13.81 4.67
C PRO A 290 12.59 14.28 5.04
N ALA A 291 12.73 15.53 5.51
CA ALA A 291 14.04 16.10 5.86
C ALA A 291 14.64 15.41 7.10
N ILE A 292 13.79 14.96 8.03
CA ILE A 292 14.18 14.30 9.29
C ILE A 292 13.28 13.07 9.48
N GLY A 293 13.84 11.98 10.01
CA GLY A 293 13.12 10.74 10.28
C GLY A 293 12.95 9.85 9.08
N LYS A 294 12.13 8.83 9.22
CA LYS A 294 11.83 7.85 8.19
C LYS A 294 10.73 8.35 7.25
N ASP A 295 9.66 8.88 7.81
CA ASP A 295 8.43 9.29 7.13
C ASP A 295 8.08 10.76 7.43
N TYR A 296 7.06 11.28 6.76
CA TYR A 296 6.61 12.66 6.96
C TYR A 296 6.00 12.92 8.33
N ASN A 297 5.49 11.88 9.00
CA ASN A 297 5.00 12.03 10.36
C ASN A 297 6.16 12.17 11.38
N ASP A 298 7.24 11.44 11.20
CA ASP A 298 8.47 11.63 11.99
C ASP A 298 9.01 13.05 11.79
N TYR A 299 9.04 13.53 10.55
CA TYR A 299 9.46 14.89 10.23
C TYR A 299 8.58 15.93 10.91
N LEU A 300 7.26 15.79 10.87
CA LEU A 300 6.34 16.70 11.55
C LEU A 300 6.58 16.73 13.06
N LEU A 301 6.75 15.58 13.70
CA LEU A 301 6.99 15.50 15.14
C LEU A 301 8.32 16.15 15.53
N ALA A 302 9.38 15.97 14.72
CA ALA A 302 10.66 16.63 14.93
C ALA A 302 10.56 18.16 14.76
N ALA A 303 9.91 18.63 13.70
CA ALA A 303 9.70 20.07 13.47
C ALA A 303 8.91 20.74 14.62
N ARG A 304 7.89 20.08 15.14
CA ARG A 304 7.12 20.60 16.28
C ARG A 304 7.96 20.74 17.56
N ARG A 305 8.86 19.78 17.82
CA ARG A 305 9.78 19.87 18.97
C ARG A 305 10.69 21.08 18.86
N LEU A 306 11.24 21.33 17.67
CA LEU A 306 12.10 22.51 17.43
C LEU A 306 11.35 23.81 17.68
N ILE A 307 10.15 23.97 17.12
CA ILE A 307 9.30 25.15 17.31
C ILE A 307 8.92 25.36 18.80
N SER A 308 8.76 24.28 19.57
CA SER A 308 8.45 24.39 21.00
C SER A 308 9.64 24.73 21.88
N MET A 309 10.87 24.55 21.39
CA MET A 309 12.10 24.91 22.10
C MET A 309 12.57 26.37 21.85
N GLU A 310 12.06 26.98 20.78
CA GLU A 310 12.34 28.37 20.41
C GLU A 310 11.35 29.38 21.03
N ARG A 311 10.34 28.92 21.76
CA ARG A 311 9.35 29.73 22.51
C ARG A 311 9.60 29.67 24.01
#